data_713cb276e212fd7d410d7b81192f7da0
#
_entry.id   713cb276e212fd7d410d7b81192f7da0
#
_cell.length_a   1.000
_cell.length_b   1.000
_cell.length_c   1.000
_cell.angle_alpha   90.00
_cell.angle_beta   90.00
_cell.angle_gamma   90.00
#
_symmetry.space_group_name_H-M   'P 1'
#
loop_
_entity.id
_entity.type
_entity.pdbx_description
1 polymer ?
#
loop_
_entity_poly.entity_id
_entity_poly.type
_entity_poly.pdbx_seq_one_letter_code
_entity_poly.pdbx_strand_id
1 'polypeptide(L)'
;MMVRLAALGLVLLAAGPLAGCASTGPELTSEAPGTPPRRTLSARERDAAAEAYYHYSVAQMLAQSGQFKEAVAPMEEALRRDSESAFLWSTLAQWLVRAEQPVEAVAAARRAVELAPTEAQPHLTLAELLRGQKQYAEAEAELERVIGLNPDADDAYLTLARYQVEQKAFDRARAVLLRLAERQPSNTQAQFLLGRLAIETEGWDEAISRLTRAVELDADHDGAWTALGYVYESQRRTDEAVAVYRRAVRSNPDNPAFVERLGDLLIRLGRFQEAQAEVEALAELAPRDPRVWMKLGAVFYEQKMWDKAGDAFRRVVLLEPSNLRARYFLATTYMDAGKDDEARTELEKILRADPRSIDARVQLGFLSGKHKRYDEAIALLREAVNIDPKRPELFLYLGTAYYRAKEYDRAAETLQEGLTLDDKQKDLHFQLGVVWEKQQKFDEAVRQFRHVITLDPEHAEAYNYVGYMYAERGQNLDEAISLITKALALEPDNGYFIDSLGWAYYQQGRYAEALRELKRAADRAKEDPVILEHLGDALLKNGFDEDAADAWEKSLQLDPAADGVKKKLEDVRARLRRAQSDRPKASQ
;
A
#
# COMPACT_ATOMS: atom_id res chain seq x y z
N MET A 1 -34.72 23.24 9.40
CA MET A 1 -35.82 24.03 8.89
C MET A 1 -36.39 23.31 7.68
N MET A 2 -37.69 22.96 7.72
CA MET A 2 -38.56 22.29 6.73
C MET A 2 -38.17 20.85 6.35
N VAL A 3 -38.75 19.81 6.94
CA VAL A 3 -40.15 19.26 6.89
C VAL A 3 -40.67 19.08 5.45
N ARG A 4 -40.80 17.81 5.06
CA ARG A 4 -41.99 17.33 4.30
C ARG A 4 -42.21 15.82 4.52
N LEU A 5 -43.36 15.55 5.17
CA LEU A 5 -44.12 14.32 5.19
C LEU A 5 -44.76 14.07 3.82
N ALA A 6 -44.95 12.80 3.45
CA ALA A 6 -46.07 12.27 2.65
C ALA A 6 -45.83 10.77 2.49
N ALA A 7 -46.77 9.86 2.49
CA ALA A 7 -48.15 9.81 2.84
C ALA A 7 -48.52 8.30 2.89
N LEU A 8 -49.28 7.90 3.90
CA LEU A 8 -49.92 6.59 3.98
C LEU A 8 -50.94 6.44 2.85
N GLY A 9 -50.85 5.34 2.10
CA GLY A 9 -51.91 4.88 1.20
C GLY A 9 -52.78 3.83 1.88
N LEU A 10 -53.95 4.26 2.34
CA LEU A 10 -55.06 3.40 2.79
C LEU A 10 -55.69 2.74 1.56
N VAL A 11 -55.78 1.43 1.51
CA VAL A 11 -56.65 0.70 0.57
C VAL A 11 -57.95 0.32 1.31
N LEU A 12 -59.04 1.02 0.98
CA LEU A 12 -60.40 0.70 1.38
C LEU A 12 -60.91 -0.46 0.53
N LEU A 13 -61.26 -1.57 1.17
CA LEU A 13 -62.08 -2.64 0.60
C LEU A 13 -63.54 -2.21 0.64
N ALA A 14 -64.13 -2.02 -0.54
CA ALA A 14 -65.58 -1.81 -0.72
C ALA A 14 -66.30 -3.14 -0.65
N ALA A 15 -67.26 -3.25 0.26
CA ALA A 15 -68.26 -4.34 0.31
C ALA A 15 -69.39 -4.03 -0.63
N GLY A 16 -69.62 -4.89 -1.61
CA GLY A 16 -70.86 -4.90 -2.44
C GLY A 16 -71.76 -6.09 -2.08
N PRO A 17 -73.08 -5.96 -2.25
CA PRO A 17 -74.00 -6.89 -1.66
C PRO A 17 -74.22 -8.16 -2.48
N LEU A 18 -74.33 -9.28 -1.76
CA LEU A 18 -74.76 -10.59 -2.28
C LEU A 18 -76.24 -10.59 -2.64
N ALA A 19 -76.54 -10.81 -3.91
CA ALA A 19 -77.86 -11.25 -4.34
C ALA A 19 -77.79 -12.74 -4.68
N GLY A 20 -78.67 -13.52 -4.07
CA GLY A 20 -78.69 -14.96 -4.18
C GLY A 20 -79.22 -15.47 -5.51
N CYS A 21 -78.72 -16.63 -5.93
CA CYS A 21 -79.41 -17.56 -6.79
C CYS A 21 -79.16 -18.98 -6.26
N ALA A 22 -80.23 -19.59 -5.80
CA ALA A 22 -80.22 -21.01 -5.48
C ALA A 22 -80.29 -21.82 -6.79
N SER A 23 -79.34 -22.73 -6.97
CA SER A 23 -79.43 -23.84 -7.90
C SER A 23 -78.96 -25.12 -7.22
N THR A 24 -79.91 -26.05 -7.07
CA THR A 24 -79.73 -27.44 -6.64
C THR A 24 -78.95 -28.21 -7.70
N GLY A 25 -77.75 -28.70 -7.32
CA GLY A 25 -76.93 -29.67 -8.07
C GLY A 25 -76.37 -30.72 -7.10
N PRO A 26 -76.13 -31.96 -7.52
CA PRO A 26 -75.99 -33.13 -6.64
C PRO A 26 -74.68 -33.15 -5.86
N GLU A 27 -74.81 -33.69 -4.66
CA GLU A 27 -73.67 -34.03 -3.78
C GLU A 27 -72.67 -34.89 -4.50
N LEU A 28 -71.43 -34.36 -4.71
CA LEU A 28 -70.28 -35.14 -5.01
C LEU A 28 -69.50 -35.38 -3.70
N THR A 29 -69.79 -36.50 -3.07
CA THR A 29 -68.96 -37.11 -2.06
C THR A 29 -67.72 -37.68 -2.76
N SER A 30 -66.58 -36.96 -2.70
CA SER A 30 -65.27 -37.56 -2.90
C SER A 30 -64.40 -37.19 -1.71
N GLU A 31 -64.43 -38.04 -0.71
CA GLU A 31 -63.38 -38.06 0.31
C GLU A 31 -62.03 -38.46 -0.35
N ALA A 32 -61.09 -37.58 -0.30
CA ALA A 32 -59.69 -37.91 -0.61
C ALA A 32 -59.18 -38.89 0.46
N PRO A 33 -58.63 -40.04 0.09
CA PRO A 33 -58.14 -41.03 1.05
C PRO A 33 -56.85 -40.51 1.70
N GLY A 34 -56.90 -40.22 3.02
CA GLY A 34 -55.70 -39.98 3.79
C GLY A 34 -55.68 -38.81 4.77
N THR A 35 -56.78 -38.09 4.96
CA THR A 35 -56.86 -37.10 6.05
C THR A 35 -57.26 -37.84 7.35
N PRO A 36 -56.42 -37.81 8.40
CA PRO A 36 -56.81 -38.38 9.70
C PRO A 36 -58.07 -37.61 10.19
N PRO A 37 -59.03 -38.29 10.87
CA PRO A 37 -60.24 -37.68 11.36
C PRO A 37 -59.90 -36.50 12.25
N ARG A 38 -60.40 -35.30 11.95
CA ARG A 38 -60.28 -34.15 12.84
C ARG A 38 -60.88 -34.54 14.20
N ARG A 39 -60.01 -34.70 15.20
CA ARG A 39 -60.44 -34.94 16.58
C ARG A 39 -61.32 -33.74 17.00
N THR A 40 -62.61 -33.95 17.17
CA THR A 40 -63.54 -32.93 17.69
C THR A 40 -63.24 -32.77 19.17
N LEU A 41 -62.67 -31.64 19.53
CA LEU A 41 -62.38 -31.31 20.93
C LEU A 41 -63.64 -31.25 21.73
N SER A 42 -63.65 -31.80 22.95
CA SER A 42 -64.75 -31.62 23.90
C SER A 42 -64.95 -30.15 24.28
N ALA A 43 -66.10 -29.76 24.81
CA ALA A 43 -66.36 -28.37 25.24
C ALA A 43 -65.23 -27.89 26.23
N ARG A 44 -64.88 -28.77 27.17
CA ARG A 44 -63.79 -28.48 28.17
C ARG A 44 -62.40 -28.30 27.55
N GLU A 45 -62.06 -29.07 26.51
CA GLU A 45 -60.81 -28.91 25.76
C GLU A 45 -60.82 -27.62 24.93
N ARG A 46 -61.97 -27.20 24.37
CA ARG A 46 -62.08 -25.92 23.65
C ARG A 46 -61.94 -24.71 24.58
N ASP A 47 -62.55 -24.78 25.78
CA ASP A 47 -62.43 -23.70 26.77
C ASP A 47 -60.97 -23.58 27.26
N ALA A 48 -60.28 -24.68 27.53
CA ALA A 48 -58.88 -24.69 27.91
C ALA A 48 -57.96 -24.12 26.80
N ALA A 49 -58.21 -24.49 25.53
CA ALA A 49 -57.47 -23.96 24.38
C ALA A 49 -57.70 -22.44 24.20
N ALA A 50 -58.94 -21.95 24.41
CA ALA A 50 -59.25 -20.53 24.35
C ALA A 50 -58.53 -19.72 25.46
N GLU A 51 -58.51 -20.26 26.69
CA GLU A 51 -57.77 -19.65 27.78
C GLU A 51 -56.24 -19.66 27.52
N ALA A 52 -55.67 -20.77 27.01
CA ALA A 52 -54.28 -20.83 26.63
C ALA A 52 -53.91 -19.77 25.58
N TYR A 53 -54.77 -19.65 24.55
CA TYR A 53 -54.59 -18.64 23.51
C TYR A 53 -54.68 -17.20 24.04
N TYR A 54 -55.59 -16.93 24.95
CA TYR A 54 -55.68 -15.61 25.60
C TYR A 54 -54.40 -15.26 26.35
N HIS A 55 -53.94 -16.14 27.20
CA HIS A 55 -52.70 -15.91 27.97
C HIS A 55 -51.46 -15.82 27.08
N TYR A 56 -51.37 -16.64 26.04
CA TYR A 56 -50.31 -16.52 25.02
C TYR A 56 -50.35 -15.15 24.32
N SER A 57 -51.55 -14.66 23.94
CA SER A 57 -51.71 -13.37 23.27
C SER A 57 -51.24 -12.19 24.17
N VAL A 58 -51.57 -12.27 25.47
CA VAL A 58 -51.06 -11.29 26.47
C VAL A 58 -49.56 -11.34 26.58
N ALA A 59 -48.98 -12.55 26.70
CA ALA A 59 -47.56 -12.75 26.77
C ALA A 59 -46.85 -12.24 25.50
N GLN A 60 -47.39 -12.53 24.32
CA GLN A 60 -46.87 -12.07 23.04
C GLN A 60 -46.87 -10.53 22.92
N MET A 61 -47.94 -9.87 23.39
CA MET A 61 -48.04 -8.41 23.38
C MET A 61 -46.94 -7.76 24.27
N LEU A 62 -46.68 -8.35 25.44
CA LEU A 62 -45.60 -7.93 26.33
C LEU A 62 -44.20 -8.16 25.67
N ALA A 63 -44.00 -9.32 25.07
CA ALA A 63 -42.75 -9.63 24.38
C ALA A 63 -42.50 -8.70 23.19
N GLN A 64 -43.51 -8.36 22.39
CA GLN A 64 -43.42 -7.39 21.29
C GLN A 64 -43.06 -5.98 21.77
N SER A 65 -43.45 -5.60 22.99
CA SER A 65 -43.02 -4.34 23.62
C SER A 65 -41.67 -4.41 24.33
N GLY A 66 -40.94 -5.54 24.19
CA GLY A 66 -39.63 -5.75 24.79
C GLY A 66 -39.64 -6.16 26.28
N GLN A 67 -40.85 -6.35 26.87
CA GLN A 67 -41.08 -6.69 28.28
C GLN A 67 -41.02 -8.22 28.46
N PHE A 68 -39.84 -8.84 28.19
CA PHE A 68 -39.68 -10.29 28.20
C PHE A 68 -39.80 -10.87 29.60
N LYS A 69 -39.38 -10.17 30.64
CA LYS A 69 -39.50 -10.64 32.05
C LYS A 69 -40.98 -10.73 32.46
N GLU A 70 -41.77 -9.74 32.07
CA GLU A 70 -43.18 -9.67 32.33
C GLU A 70 -44.01 -10.65 31.46
N ALA A 71 -43.47 -11.01 30.28
CA ALA A 71 -44.11 -11.94 29.36
C ALA A 71 -44.05 -13.42 29.84
N VAL A 72 -43.10 -13.77 30.73
CA VAL A 72 -42.92 -15.12 31.22
C VAL A 72 -44.15 -15.65 31.97
N ALA A 73 -44.66 -14.88 32.95
CA ALA A 73 -45.78 -15.34 33.78
C ALA A 73 -47.07 -15.62 32.99
N PRO A 74 -47.52 -14.75 32.05
CA PRO A 74 -48.64 -15.08 31.17
C PRO A 74 -48.39 -16.30 30.26
N MET A 75 -47.13 -16.49 29.79
CA MET A 75 -46.79 -17.66 28.99
C MET A 75 -46.87 -18.96 29.80
N GLU A 76 -46.41 -18.94 31.04
CA GLU A 76 -46.54 -20.08 31.96
C GLU A 76 -48.00 -20.37 32.27
N GLU A 77 -48.89 -19.37 32.34
CA GLU A 77 -50.33 -19.58 32.47
C GLU A 77 -50.93 -20.24 31.23
N ALA A 78 -50.47 -19.81 30.03
CA ALA A 78 -50.88 -20.48 28.79
C ALA A 78 -50.46 -21.97 28.80
N LEU A 79 -49.22 -22.27 29.24
CA LEU A 79 -48.73 -23.63 29.35
C LEU A 79 -49.40 -24.47 30.44
N ARG A 80 -49.98 -23.88 31.49
CA ARG A 80 -50.83 -24.59 32.47
C ARG A 80 -52.12 -25.08 31.82
N ARG A 81 -52.61 -24.41 30.78
CA ARG A 81 -53.84 -24.77 30.04
C ARG A 81 -53.57 -25.71 28.87
N ASP A 82 -52.37 -25.56 28.25
CA ASP A 82 -51.92 -26.43 27.15
C ASP A 82 -50.47 -26.85 27.39
N SER A 83 -50.26 -27.81 28.30
CA SER A 83 -48.94 -28.30 28.71
C SER A 83 -48.26 -29.17 27.67
N GLU A 84 -48.98 -29.62 26.62
CA GLU A 84 -48.48 -30.50 25.55
C GLU A 84 -48.09 -29.77 24.28
N SER A 85 -48.18 -28.44 24.28
CA SER A 85 -47.80 -27.61 23.14
C SER A 85 -46.30 -27.38 23.07
N ALA A 86 -45.63 -28.12 22.20
CA ALA A 86 -44.20 -27.91 21.91
C ALA A 86 -43.89 -26.49 21.42
N PHE A 87 -44.84 -25.88 20.70
CA PHE A 87 -44.73 -24.50 20.23
C PHE A 87 -44.66 -23.49 21.39
N LEU A 88 -45.53 -23.61 22.41
CA LEU A 88 -45.50 -22.72 23.55
C LEU A 88 -44.24 -22.88 24.38
N TRP A 89 -43.76 -24.12 24.57
CA TRP A 89 -42.52 -24.40 25.26
C TRP A 89 -41.30 -23.84 24.51
N SER A 90 -41.23 -23.98 23.17
CA SER A 90 -40.16 -23.41 22.35
C SER A 90 -40.17 -21.88 22.40
N THR A 91 -41.35 -21.27 22.38
CA THR A 91 -41.52 -19.80 22.47
C THR A 91 -41.12 -19.29 23.85
N LEU A 92 -41.54 -19.97 24.92
CA LEU A 92 -41.12 -19.64 26.28
C LEU A 92 -39.59 -19.73 26.42
N ALA A 93 -38.96 -20.76 25.87
CA ALA A 93 -37.50 -20.92 25.89
C ALA A 93 -36.78 -19.72 25.26
N GLN A 94 -37.24 -19.23 24.11
CA GLN A 94 -36.67 -18.06 23.46
C GLN A 94 -36.83 -16.78 24.27
N TRP A 95 -37.97 -16.58 24.94
CA TRP A 95 -38.26 -15.40 25.76
C TRP A 95 -37.49 -15.44 27.08
N LEU A 96 -37.31 -16.61 27.69
CA LEU A 96 -36.49 -16.79 28.91
C LEU A 96 -35.06 -16.34 28.72
N VAL A 97 -34.46 -16.55 27.52
CA VAL A 97 -33.13 -15.99 27.20
C VAL A 97 -33.15 -14.46 27.28
N ARG A 98 -34.17 -13.85 26.64
CA ARG A 98 -34.33 -12.40 26.66
C ARG A 98 -34.66 -11.84 28.04
N ALA A 99 -35.27 -12.68 28.88
CA ALA A 99 -35.54 -12.40 30.29
C ALA A 99 -34.31 -12.64 31.21
N GLU A 100 -33.17 -13.04 30.67
CA GLU A 100 -31.93 -13.34 31.41
C GLU A 100 -32.03 -14.58 32.32
N GLN A 101 -32.85 -15.57 31.91
CA GLN A 101 -33.05 -16.83 32.61
C GLN A 101 -32.61 -18.03 31.74
N PRO A 102 -31.28 -18.18 31.50
CA PRO A 102 -30.78 -19.14 30.51
C PRO A 102 -30.90 -20.61 30.93
N VAL A 103 -30.94 -20.91 32.22
CA VAL A 103 -31.09 -22.28 32.72
C VAL A 103 -32.53 -22.78 32.49
N GLU A 104 -33.50 -21.94 32.84
CA GLU A 104 -34.91 -22.19 32.63
C GLU A 104 -35.24 -22.27 31.13
N ALA A 105 -34.56 -21.47 30.31
CA ALA A 105 -34.68 -21.52 28.86
C ALA A 105 -34.31 -22.89 28.28
N VAL A 106 -33.21 -23.48 28.71
CA VAL A 106 -32.80 -24.82 28.29
C VAL A 106 -33.80 -25.89 28.78
N ALA A 107 -34.29 -25.79 30.01
CA ALA A 107 -35.28 -26.70 30.52
C ALA A 107 -36.60 -26.65 29.70
N ALA A 108 -37.09 -25.46 29.35
CA ALA A 108 -38.26 -25.29 28.50
C ALA A 108 -38.02 -25.84 27.09
N ALA A 109 -36.86 -25.60 26.48
CA ALA A 109 -36.51 -26.14 25.16
C ALA A 109 -36.43 -27.68 25.17
N ARG A 110 -35.86 -28.30 26.22
CA ARG A 110 -35.86 -29.77 26.36
C ARG A 110 -37.27 -30.31 26.41
N ARG A 111 -38.17 -29.64 27.14
CA ARG A 111 -39.56 -30.04 27.19
C ARG A 111 -40.27 -29.93 25.83
N ALA A 112 -39.94 -28.92 25.03
CA ALA A 112 -40.43 -28.81 23.67
C ALA A 112 -39.99 -29.96 22.77
N VAL A 113 -38.71 -30.38 22.88
CA VAL A 113 -38.15 -31.51 22.13
C VAL A 113 -38.79 -32.84 22.57
N GLU A 114 -39.05 -33.06 23.88
CA GLU A 114 -39.77 -34.24 24.37
C GLU A 114 -41.15 -34.37 23.80
N LEU A 115 -41.85 -33.26 23.62
CA LEU A 115 -43.21 -33.20 23.09
C LEU A 115 -43.29 -33.34 21.57
N ALA A 116 -42.28 -32.87 20.86
CA ALA A 116 -42.22 -32.91 19.39
C ALA A 116 -40.88 -33.43 18.89
N PRO A 117 -40.49 -34.71 19.17
CA PRO A 117 -39.17 -35.24 18.87
C PRO A 117 -38.87 -35.42 17.37
N THR A 118 -39.84 -35.28 16.52
CA THR A 118 -39.73 -35.36 15.05
C THR A 118 -39.82 -34.02 14.35
N GLU A 119 -39.97 -32.94 15.11
CA GLU A 119 -40.01 -31.58 14.56
C GLU A 119 -38.63 -30.91 14.68
N ALA A 120 -38.13 -30.32 13.61
CA ALA A 120 -36.82 -29.70 13.56
C ALA A 120 -36.70 -28.46 14.46
N GLN A 121 -37.74 -27.64 14.55
CA GLN A 121 -37.70 -26.33 15.22
C GLN A 121 -37.36 -26.40 16.73
N PRO A 122 -37.97 -27.31 17.54
CA PRO A 122 -37.59 -27.49 18.95
C PRO A 122 -36.10 -27.87 19.12
N HIS A 123 -35.58 -28.75 18.27
CA HIS A 123 -34.17 -29.17 18.28
C HIS A 123 -33.24 -28.01 17.95
N LEU A 124 -33.56 -27.18 16.94
CA LEU A 124 -32.79 -25.95 16.60
C LEU A 124 -32.78 -24.97 17.77
N THR A 125 -33.92 -24.73 18.40
CA THR A 125 -33.99 -23.84 19.57
C THR A 125 -33.15 -24.38 20.73
N LEU A 126 -33.21 -25.67 21.03
CA LEU A 126 -32.42 -26.28 22.08
C LEU A 126 -30.91 -26.21 21.75
N ALA A 127 -30.51 -26.48 20.51
CA ALA A 127 -29.11 -26.41 20.09
C ALA A 127 -28.52 -25.01 20.29
N GLU A 128 -29.26 -23.96 19.93
CA GLU A 128 -28.81 -22.58 20.10
C GLU A 128 -28.63 -22.21 21.58
N LEU A 129 -29.57 -22.62 22.43
CA LEU A 129 -29.52 -22.37 23.87
C LEU A 129 -28.34 -23.11 24.55
N LEU A 130 -28.13 -24.37 24.18
CA LEU A 130 -27.02 -25.17 24.65
C LEU A 130 -25.67 -24.57 24.25
N ARG A 131 -25.55 -24.06 23.02
CA ARG A 131 -24.35 -23.32 22.59
C ARG A 131 -24.11 -22.09 23.46
N GLY A 132 -25.16 -21.31 23.75
CA GLY A 132 -25.07 -20.14 24.63
C GLY A 132 -24.52 -20.48 26.03
N GLN A 133 -24.81 -21.68 26.52
CA GLN A 133 -24.27 -22.23 27.76
C GLN A 133 -22.95 -23.00 27.60
N LYS A 134 -22.34 -22.97 26.40
CA LYS A 134 -21.11 -23.71 26.05
C LYS A 134 -21.23 -25.24 26.18
N GLN A 135 -22.45 -25.80 26.14
CA GLN A 135 -22.73 -27.22 26.12
C GLN A 135 -22.67 -27.75 24.68
N TYR A 136 -21.51 -27.59 24.04
CA TYR A 136 -21.34 -27.78 22.59
C TYR A 136 -21.66 -29.23 22.15
N ALA A 137 -21.29 -30.23 22.93
CA ALA A 137 -21.53 -31.62 22.55
C ALA A 137 -23.02 -31.95 22.44
N GLU A 138 -23.84 -31.43 23.36
CA GLU A 138 -25.28 -31.60 23.31
C GLU A 138 -25.91 -30.74 22.17
N ALA A 139 -25.42 -29.53 21.99
CA ALA A 139 -25.86 -28.66 20.88
C ALA A 139 -25.62 -29.30 19.51
N GLU A 140 -24.44 -29.94 19.31
CA GLU A 140 -24.10 -30.68 18.09
C GLU A 140 -25.02 -31.89 17.90
N ALA A 141 -25.34 -32.63 18.96
CA ALA A 141 -26.23 -33.76 18.88
C ALA A 141 -27.65 -33.38 18.45
N GLU A 142 -28.14 -32.21 18.92
CA GLU A 142 -29.45 -31.71 18.51
C GLU A 142 -29.46 -31.27 17.03
N LEU A 143 -28.37 -30.65 16.52
CA LEU A 143 -28.22 -30.30 15.10
C LEU A 143 -28.12 -31.54 14.21
N GLU A 144 -27.37 -32.58 14.63
CA GLU A 144 -27.34 -33.86 13.91
C GLU A 144 -28.74 -34.52 13.87
N ARG A 145 -29.54 -34.36 14.93
CA ARG A 145 -30.92 -34.81 14.94
C ARG A 145 -31.76 -34.06 13.88
N VAL A 146 -31.59 -32.73 13.77
CA VAL A 146 -32.28 -31.92 12.72
C VAL A 146 -31.86 -32.42 11.34
N ILE A 147 -30.57 -32.63 11.09
CA ILE A 147 -30.08 -33.16 9.82
C ILE A 147 -30.68 -34.56 9.52
N GLY A 148 -30.83 -35.39 10.54
CA GLY A 148 -31.45 -36.69 10.40
C GLY A 148 -32.96 -36.64 10.06
N LEU A 149 -33.69 -35.66 10.62
CA LEU A 149 -35.09 -35.41 10.35
C LEU A 149 -35.33 -34.77 8.98
N ASN A 150 -34.48 -33.83 8.63
CA ASN A 150 -34.50 -33.15 7.32
C ASN A 150 -33.11 -33.05 6.74
N PRO A 151 -32.68 -34.04 5.93
CA PRO A 151 -31.37 -34.02 5.31
C PRO A 151 -31.08 -32.89 4.32
N ASP A 152 -32.11 -32.12 3.94
CA ASP A 152 -31.97 -30.99 3.04
C ASP A 152 -31.99 -29.62 3.79
N ALA A 153 -31.94 -29.67 5.13
CA ALA A 153 -31.88 -28.48 5.98
C ALA A 153 -30.44 -27.91 6.00
N ASP A 154 -30.06 -27.17 4.98
CA ASP A 154 -28.72 -26.58 4.83
C ASP A 154 -28.32 -25.73 6.03
N ASP A 155 -29.23 -24.93 6.61
CA ASP A 155 -29.00 -24.14 7.81
C ASP A 155 -28.50 -24.97 9.01
N ALA A 156 -28.96 -26.22 9.15
CA ALA A 156 -28.50 -27.09 10.22
C ALA A 156 -27.05 -27.51 10.04
N TYR A 157 -26.64 -27.86 8.82
CA TYR A 157 -25.24 -28.17 8.49
C TYR A 157 -24.34 -26.96 8.70
N LEU A 158 -24.75 -25.79 8.19
CA LEU A 158 -23.97 -24.55 8.32
C LEU A 158 -23.80 -24.14 9.79
N THR A 159 -24.87 -24.30 10.59
CA THR A 159 -24.83 -23.99 12.02
C THR A 159 -23.93 -24.98 12.77
N LEU A 160 -24.03 -26.28 12.47
CA LEU A 160 -23.20 -27.32 13.06
C LEU A 160 -21.71 -27.06 12.73
N ALA A 161 -21.39 -26.80 11.48
CA ALA A 161 -20.03 -26.48 11.07
C ALA A 161 -19.49 -25.24 11.79
N ARG A 162 -20.31 -24.19 11.92
CA ARG A 162 -19.94 -22.98 12.66
C ARG A 162 -19.61 -23.26 14.13
N TYR A 163 -20.42 -24.10 14.82
CA TYR A 163 -20.16 -24.49 16.20
C TYR A 163 -18.84 -25.27 16.33
N GLN A 164 -18.54 -26.13 15.37
CA GLN A 164 -17.29 -26.89 15.33
C GLN A 164 -16.07 -25.99 15.05
N VAL A 165 -16.21 -24.97 14.20
CA VAL A 165 -15.18 -23.95 13.96
C VAL A 165 -14.91 -23.13 15.24
N GLU A 166 -15.96 -22.72 15.97
CA GLU A 166 -15.84 -22.02 17.26
C GLU A 166 -15.00 -22.83 18.27
N GLN A 167 -15.11 -24.18 18.21
CA GLN A 167 -14.34 -25.11 19.04
C GLN A 167 -12.96 -25.47 18.43
N LYS A 168 -12.60 -24.92 17.29
CA LYS A 168 -11.39 -25.27 16.50
C LYS A 168 -11.36 -26.74 16.06
N ALA A 169 -12.53 -27.39 15.97
CA ALA A 169 -12.67 -28.75 15.51
C ALA A 169 -12.79 -28.79 13.96
N PHE A 170 -11.76 -28.30 13.29
CA PHE A 170 -11.76 -28.03 11.85
C PHE A 170 -12.07 -29.27 11.00
N ASP A 171 -11.53 -30.43 11.36
CA ASP A 171 -11.80 -31.69 10.62
C ASP A 171 -13.29 -32.08 10.69
N ARG A 172 -13.93 -31.90 11.86
CA ARG A 172 -15.37 -32.16 12.02
C ARG A 172 -16.22 -31.20 11.20
N ALA A 173 -15.89 -29.91 11.28
CA ALA A 173 -16.55 -28.87 10.48
C ALA A 173 -16.42 -29.17 8.97
N ARG A 174 -15.23 -29.58 8.52
CA ARG A 174 -15.01 -29.98 7.13
C ARG A 174 -15.86 -31.16 6.72
N ALA A 175 -15.94 -32.19 7.55
CA ALA A 175 -16.76 -33.39 7.27
C ALA A 175 -18.25 -33.03 7.12
N VAL A 176 -18.78 -32.16 7.99
CA VAL A 176 -20.17 -31.70 7.92
C VAL A 176 -20.44 -30.88 6.65
N LEU A 177 -19.54 -29.94 6.32
CA LEU A 177 -19.70 -29.12 5.11
C LEU A 177 -19.56 -29.94 3.82
N LEU A 178 -18.71 -30.98 3.81
CA LEU A 178 -18.62 -31.90 2.68
C LEU A 178 -19.92 -32.69 2.49
N ARG A 179 -20.54 -33.18 3.57
CA ARG A 179 -21.88 -33.82 3.50
C ARG A 179 -22.93 -32.90 2.85
N LEU A 180 -22.92 -31.61 3.21
CA LEU A 180 -23.80 -30.62 2.60
C LEU A 180 -23.46 -30.41 1.11
N ALA A 181 -22.17 -30.22 0.77
CA ALA A 181 -21.73 -30.00 -0.60
C ALA A 181 -21.95 -31.22 -1.53
N GLU A 182 -21.94 -32.44 -1.00
CA GLU A 182 -22.30 -33.66 -1.75
C GLU A 182 -23.79 -33.72 -2.07
N ARG A 183 -24.63 -33.32 -1.12
CA ARG A 183 -26.10 -33.29 -1.32
C ARG A 183 -26.53 -32.10 -2.17
N GLN A 184 -25.93 -30.97 -1.96
CA GLN A 184 -26.24 -29.70 -2.62
C GLN A 184 -24.97 -29.10 -3.27
N PRO A 185 -24.52 -29.60 -4.42
CA PRO A 185 -23.29 -29.14 -5.09
C PRO A 185 -23.32 -27.66 -5.51
N SER A 186 -24.51 -27.07 -5.60
CA SER A 186 -24.74 -25.66 -5.90
C SER A 186 -24.89 -24.77 -4.68
N ASN A 187 -24.71 -25.30 -3.47
CA ASN A 187 -24.77 -24.49 -2.25
C ASN A 187 -23.50 -23.64 -2.14
N THR A 188 -23.62 -22.36 -2.51
CA THR A 188 -22.52 -21.39 -2.52
C THR A 188 -21.88 -21.24 -1.14
N GLN A 189 -22.73 -21.19 -0.10
CA GLN A 189 -22.25 -21.00 1.28
C GLN A 189 -21.40 -22.18 1.77
N ALA A 190 -21.78 -23.41 1.41
CA ALA A 190 -20.98 -24.60 1.72
C ALA A 190 -19.62 -24.54 1.03
N GLN A 191 -19.56 -24.19 -0.25
CA GLN A 191 -18.29 -24.05 -0.99
C GLN A 191 -17.41 -22.94 -0.39
N PHE A 192 -18.02 -21.80 -0.07
CA PHE A 192 -17.29 -20.68 0.56
C PHE A 192 -16.71 -21.05 1.92
N LEU A 193 -17.51 -21.70 2.80
CA LEU A 193 -17.03 -22.09 4.13
C LEU A 193 -15.97 -23.20 4.07
N LEU A 194 -16.08 -24.15 3.15
CA LEU A 194 -15.03 -25.14 2.88
C LEU A 194 -13.73 -24.45 2.44
N GLY A 195 -13.82 -23.47 1.56
CA GLY A 195 -12.66 -22.68 1.12
C GLY A 195 -12.02 -21.89 2.26
N ARG A 196 -12.83 -21.24 3.09
CA ARG A 196 -12.33 -20.53 4.29
C ARG A 196 -11.66 -21.49 5.29
N LEU A 197 -12.26 -22.65 5.52
CA LEU A 197 -11.70 -23.65 6.41
C LEU A 197 -10.37 -24.19 5.88
N ALA A 198 -10.27 -24.38 4.57
CA ALA A 198 -9.02 -24.76 3.92
C ALA A 198 -7.92 -23.70 4.08
N ILE A 199 -8.27 -22.40 4.11
CA ILE A 199 -7.32 -21.32 4.43
C ILE A 199 -6.80 -21.47 5.85
N GLU A 200 -7.66 -21.71 6.84
CA GLU A 200 -7.29 -21.86 8.26
C GLU A 200 -6.38 -23.09 8.51
N THR A 201 -6.47 -24.08 7.63
CA THR A 201 -5.65 -25.31 7.69
C THR A 201 -4.51 -25.34 6.66
N GLU A 202 -4.21 -24.21 6.03
CA GLU A 202 -3.18 -24.05 5.01
C GLU A 202 -3.32 -24.98 3.78
N GLY A 203 -4.53 -25.48 3.54
CA GLY A 203 -4.88 -26.29 2.38
C GLY A 203 -5.15 -25.45 1.13
N TRP A 204 -4.11 -24.77 0.63
CA TRP A 204 -4.23 -23.70 -0.40
C TRP A 204 -4.92 -24.16 -1.69
N ASP A 205 -4.61 -25.35 -2.21
CA ASP A 205 -5.22 -25.85 -3.45
C ASP A 205 -6.71 -26.16 -3.29
N GLU A 206 -7.10 -26.71 -2.14
CA GLU A 206 -8.51 -26.91 -1.81
C GLU A 206 -9.21 -25.55 -1.65
N ALA A 207 -8.58 -24.58 -0.98
CA ALA A 207 -9.12 -23.24 -0.82
C ALA A 207 -9.40 -22.59 -2.20
N ILE A 208 -8.43 -22.63 -3.11
CA ILE A 208 -8.61 -22.12 -4.48
C ILE A 208 -9.78 -22.82 -5.18
N SER A 209 -9.81 -24.15 -5.15
CA SER A 209 -10.86 -24.94 -5.82
C SER A 209 -12.26 -24.58 -5.29
N ARG A 210 -12.44 -24.57 -3.96
CA ARG A 210 -13.73 -24.30 -3.30
C ARG A 210 -14.19 -22.85 -3.48
N LEU A 211 -13.27 -21.89 -3.32
CA LEU A 211 -13.58 -20.46 -3.50
C LEU A 211 -13.87 -20.12 -4.96
N THR A 212 -13.13 -20.71 -5.90
CA THR A 212 -13.45 -20.58 -7.33
C THR A 212 -14.85 -21.08 -7.62
N ARG A 213 -15.23 -22.26 -7.06
CA ARG A 213 -16.58 -22.78 -7.21
C ARG A 213 -17.65 -21.86 -6.59
N ALA A 214 -17.35 -21.26 -5.44
CA ALA A 214 -18.28 -20.32 -4.79
C ALA A 214 -18.56 -19.09 -5.70
N VAL A 215 -17.52 -18.46 -6.28
CA VAL A 215 -17.69 -17.31 -7.17
C VAL A 215 -18.27 -17.65 -8.55
N GLU A 216 -18.18 -18.91 -8.98
CA GLU A 216 -18.87 -19.40 -10.18
C GLU A 216 -20.38 -19.60 -9.95
N LEU A 217 -20.75 -20.02 -8.73
CA LEU A 217 -22.16 -20.22 -8.35
C LEU A 217 -22.87 -18.90 -8.03
N ASP A 218 -22.13 -17.98 -7.42
CA ASP A 218 -22.61 -16.66 -7.04
C ASP A 218 -21.51 -15.62 -7.29
N ALA A 219 -21.64 -14.94 -8.42
CA ALA A 219 -20.69 -13.92 -8.86
C ALA A 219 -20.69 -12.66 -7.98
N ASP A 220 -21.77 -12.45 -7.20
CA ASP A 220 -21.92 -11.30 -6.29
C ASP A 220 -21.43 -11.60 -4.88
N HIS A 221 -20.84 -12.78 -4.65
CA HIS A 221 -20.35 -13.19 -3.34
C HIS A 221 -19.02 -12.52 -2.98
N ASP A 222 -19.05 -11.31 -2.45
CA ASP A 222 -17.88 -10.49 -2.10
C ASP A 222 -16.86 -11.20 -1.22
N GLY A 223 -17.35 -11.96 -0.24
CA GLY A 223 -16.50 -12.73 0.68
C GLY A 223 -15.65 -13.79 -0.03
N ALA A 224 -16.21 -14.45 -1.04
CA ALA A 224 -15.52 -15.49 -1.79
C ALA A 224 -14.44 -14.89 -2.71
N TRP A 225 -14.73 -13.78 -3.39
CA TRP A 225 -13.73 -13.04 -4.17
C TRP A 225 -12.56 -12.56 -3.31
N THR A 226 -12.88 -11.96 -2.16
CA THR A 226 -11.87 -11.48 -1.21
C THR A 226 -10.97 -12.60 -0.71
N ALA A 227 -11.58 -13.73 -0.32
CA ALA A 227 -10.84 -14.88 0.18
C ALA A 227 -9.97 -15.51 -0.91
N LEU A 228 -10.48 -15.63 -2.15
CA LEU A 228 -9.73 -16.18 -3.28
C LEU A 228 -8.52 -15.31 -3.64
N GLY A 229 -8.70 -13.98 -3.69
CA GLY A 229 -7.61 -13.03 -3.89
C GLY A 229 -6.54 -13.14 -2.80
N TYR A 230 -6.97 -13.20 -1.53
CA TYR A 230 -6.08 -13.38 -0.38
C TYR A 230 -5.22 -14.66 -0.48
N VAL A 231 -5.82 -15.78 -0.90
CA VAL A 231 -5.08 -17.05 -1.07
C VAL A 231 -3.96 -16.88 -2.09
N TYR A 232 -4.23 -16.28 -3.25
CA TYR A 232 -3.21 -16.04 -4.26
C TYR A 232 -2.11 -15.06 -3.79
N GLU A 233 -2.49 -13.98 -3.09
CA GLU A 233 -1.51 -13.05 -2.49
C GLU A 233 -0.62 -13.76 -1.46
N SER A 234 -1.19 -14.58 -0.58
CA SER A 234 -0.46 -15.33 0.45
C SER A 234 0.56 -16.31 -0.15
N GLN A 235 0.25 -16.87 -1.31
CA GLN A 235 1.15 -17.74 -2.08
C GLN A 235 2.12 -16.98 -2.99
N ARG A 236 2.13 -15.65 -2.97
CA ARG A 236 2.90 -14.79 -3.88
C ARG A 236 2.58 -15.02 -5.37
N ARG A 237 1.41 -15.55 -5.66
CA ARG A 237 0.89 -15.75 -7.02
C ARG A 237 0.17 -14.48 -7.46
N THR A 238 0.96 -13.44 -7.67
CA THR A 238 0.49 -12.05 -7.79
C THR A 238 -0.32 -11.81 -9.06
N ASP A 239 0.01 -12.46 -10.17
CA ASP A 239 -0.73 -12.29 -11.44
C ASP A 239 -2.12 -12.93 -11.36
N GLU A 240 -2.24 -14.07 -10.68
CA GLU A 240 -3.53 -14.71 -10.44
C GLU A 240 -4.38 -13.88 -9.46
N ALA A 241 -3.77 -13.28 -8.42
CA ALA A 241 -4.47 -12.36 -7.53
C ALA A 241 -5.03 -11.16 -8.30
N VAL A 242 -4.23 -10.54 -9.18
CA VAL A 242 -4.68 -9.45 -10.07
C VAL A 242 -5.83 -9.91 -10.96
N ALA A 243 -5.73 -11.11 -11.54
CA ALA A 243 -6.80 -11.65 -12.39
C ALA A 243 -8.11 -11.87 -11.62
N VAL A 244 -8.02 -12.36 -10.38
CA VAL A 244 -9.17 -12.56 -9.48
C VAL A 244 -9.83 -11.22 -9.15
N TYR A 245 -9.07 -10.23 -8.68
CA TYR A 245 -9.65 -8.92 -8.36
C TYR A 245 -10.22 -8.20 -9.57
N ARG A 246 -9.62 -8.33 -10.76
CA ARG A 246 -10.23 -7.84 -12.01
C ARG A 246 -11.56 -8.52 -12.34
N ARG A 247 -11.69 -9.81 -12.06
CA ARG A 247 -12.98 -10.50 -12.22
C ARG A 247 -14.01 -9.99 -11.20
N ALA A 248 -13.59 -9.81 -9.94
CA ALA A 248 -14.45 -9.25 -8.90
C ALA A 248 -14.98 -7.85 -9.24
N VAL A 249 -14.10 -6.96 -9.73
CA VAL A 249 -14.49 -5.62 -10.22
C VAL A 249 -15.48 -5.70 -11.37
N ARG A 250 -15.30 -6.64 -12.31
CA ARG A 250 -16.25 -6.82 -13.42
C ARG A 250 -17.61 -7.38 -12.96
N SER A 251 -17.62 -8.25 -11.95
CA SER A 251 -18.86 -8.81 -11.41
C SER A 251 -19.64 -7.77 -10.58
N ASN A 252 -18.92 -6.95 -9.81
CA ASN A 252 -19.53 -5.93 -8.94
C ASN A 252 -18.75 -4.60 -9.09
N PRO A 253 -18.99 -3.84 -10.18
CA PRO A 253 -18.26 -2.62 -10.49
C PRO A 253 -18.54 -1.47 -9.51
N ASP A 254 -19.67 -1.51 -8.81
CA ASP A 254 -20.05 -0.49 -7.82
C ASP A 254 -19.45 -0.76 -6.43
N ASN A 255 -18.76 -1.88 -6.25
CA ASN A 255 -18.09 -2.19 -4.98
C ASN A 255 -16.68 -1.59 -4.93
N PRO A 256 -16.46 -0.47 -4.22
CA PRO A 256 -15.17 0.20 -4.19
C PRO A 256 -14.07 -0.65 -3.54
N ALA A 257 -14.44 -1.66 -2.73
CA ALA A 257 -13.45 -2.49 -2.04
C ALA A 257 -12.61 -3.35 -3.00
N PHE A 258 -13.18 -3.82 -4.10
CA PHE A 258 -12.43 -4.59 -5.10
C PHE A 258 -11.53 -3.71 -5.95
N VAL A 259 -12.02 -2.53 -6.34
CA VAL A 259 -11.23 -1.53 -7.07
C VAL A 259 -10.05 -1.07 -6.20
N GLU A 260 -10.29 -0.83 -4.91
CA GLU A 260 -9.25 -0.45 -3.96
C GLU A 260 -8.20 -1.57 -3.79
N ARG A 261 -8.62 -2.83 -3.60
CA ARG A 261 -7.69 -3.96 -3.45
C ARG A 261 -6.86 -4.19 -4.71
N LEU A 262 -7.47 -4.10 -5.88
CA LEU A 262 -6.77 -4.22 -7.16
C LEU A 262 -5.75 -3.10 -7.34
N GLY A 263 -6.16 -1.85 -7.10
CA GLY A 263 -5.28 -0.69 -7.17
C GLY A 263 -4.10 -0.80 -6.20
N ASP A 264 -4.35 -1.16 -4.95
CA ASP A 264 -3.30 -1.34 -3.94
C ASP A 264 -2.32 -2.47 -4.29
N LEU A 265 -2.83 -3.58 -4.83
CA LEU A 265 -1.98 -4.68 -5.29
C LEU A 265 -1.09 -4.23 -6.46
N LEU A 266 -1.65 -3.56 -7.46
CA LEU A 266 -0.92 -3.06 -8.61
C LEU A 266 0.15 -2.02 -8.22
N ILE A 267 -0.16 -1.14 -7.26
CA ILE A 267 0.81 -0.18 -6.70
C ILE A 267 1.98 -0.93 -6.03
N ARG A 268 1.68 -1.92 -5.17
CA ARG A 268 2.74 -2.73 -4.52
C ARG A 268 3.62 -3.48 -5.51
N LEU A 269 3.09 -3.86 -6.66
CA LEU A 269 3.82 -4.52 -7.74
C LEU A 269 4.60 -3.55 -8.65
N GLY A 270 4.49 -2.24 -8.43
CA GLY A 270 5.09 -1.23 -9.31
C GLY A 270 4.42 -1.12 -10.69
N ARG A 271 3.23 -1.71 -10.86
CA ARG A 271 2.45 -1.69 -12.12
C ARG A 271 1.61 -0.42 -12.21
N PHE A 272 2.28 0.74 -12.14
CA PHE A 272 1.63 2.04 -11.95
C PHE A 272 0.68 2.43 -13.10
N GLN A 273 0.99 2.07 -14.34
CA GLN A 273 0.10 2.33 -15.49
C GLN A 273 -1.24 1.61 -15.37
N GLU A 274 -1.23 0.37 -14.86
CA GLU A 274 -2.45 -0.40 -14.64
C GLU A 274 -3.18 0.07 -13.39
N ALA A 275 -2.44 0.40 -12.32
CA ALA A 275 -2.99 0.96 -11.09
C ALA A 275 -3.71 2.29 -11.33
N GLN A 276 -3.24 3.11 -12.26
CA GLN A 276 -3.84 4.40 -12.58
C GLN A 276 -5.32 4.27 -12.93
N ALA A 277 -5.68 3.38 -13.85
CA ALA A 277 -7.07 3.22 -14.28
C ALA A 277 -7.98 2.81 -13.12
N GLU A 278 -7.52 1.91 -12.26
CA GLU A 278 -8.29 1.43 -11.11
C GLU A 278 -8.45 2.52 -10.04
N VAL A 279 -7.37 3.28 -9.77
CA VAL A 279 -7.43 4.35 -8.75
C VAL A 279 -8.20 5.58 -9.26
N GLU A 280 -8.16 5.87 -10.57
CA GLU A 280 -9.03 6.89 -11.20
C GLU A 280 -10.50 6.49 -11.06
N ALA A 281 -10.86 5.23 -11.34
CA ALA A 281 -12.22 4.72 -11.13
C ALA A 281 -12.63 4.81 -9.64
N LEU A 282 -11.72 4.48 -8.73
CA LEU A 282 -11.97 4.62 -7.29
C LEU A 282 -12.21 6.09 -6.90
N ALA A 283 -11.51 7.05 -7.53
CA ALA A 283 -11.71 8.47 -7.29
C ALA A 283 -13.08 8.98 -7.79
N GLU A 284 -13.64 8.36 -8.82
CA GLU A 284 -15.01 8.62 -9.28
C GLU A 284 -16.05 8.08 -8.30
N LEU A 285 -15.82 6.88 -7.75
CA LEU A 285 -16.71 6.27 -6.74
C LEU A 285 -16.65 6.98 -5.38
N ALA A 286 -15.47 7.47 -4.99
CA ALA A 286 -15.24 8.09 -3.70
C ALA A 286 -14.54 9.48 -3.80
N PRO A 287 -15.15 10.48 -4.47
CA PRO A 287 -14.48 11.75 -4.81
C PRO A 287 -14.16 12.65 -3.61
N ARG A 288 -14.68 12.32 -2.43
CA ARG A 288 -14.44 13.02 -1.16
C ARG A 288 -13.52 12.27 -0.20
N ASP A 289 -13.02 11.10 -0.58
CA ASP A 289 -12.07 10.36 0.25
C ASP A 289 -10.62 10.85 -0.04
N PRO A 290 -9.96 11.53 0.90
CA PRO A 290 -8.61 12.03 0.69
C PRO A 290 -7.59 10.92 0.49
N ARG A 291 -7.84 9.69 1.00
CA ARG A 291 -6.94 8.54 0.84
C ARG A 291 -6.83 8.12 -0.62
N VAL A 292 -7.93 8.19 -1.35
CA VAL A 292 -7.96 7.86 -2.78
C VAL A 292 -7.12 8.84 -3.58
N TRP A 293 -7.28 10.14 -3.33
CA TRP A 293 -6.48 11.18 -3.98
C TRP A 293 -5.00 11.10 -3.61
N MET A 294 -4.67 10.67 -2.37
CA MET A 294 -3.28 10.37 -1.99
C MET A 294 -2.69 9.24 -2.82
N LYS A 295 -3.43 8.14 -3.01
CA LYS A 295 -3.01 7.00 -3.85
C LYS A 295 -2.83 7.45 -5.30
N LEU A 296 -3.80 8.19 -5.84
CA LEU A 296 -3.75 8.69 -7.22
C LEU A 296 -2.57 9.63 -7.44
N GLY A 297 -2.32 10.54 -6.51
CA GLY A 297 -1.16 11.42 -6.53
C GLY A 297 0.16 10.64 -6.53
N ALA A 298 0.29 9.62 -5.69
CA ALA A 298 1.46 8.76 -5.65
C ALA A 298 1.65 7.99 -6.98
N VAL A 299 0.58 7.44 -7.54
CA VAL A 299 0.62 6.74 -8.83
C VAL A 299 1.06 7.66 -9.97
N PHE A 300 0.57 8.88 -10.03
CA PHE A 300 1.02 9.87 -11.01
C PHE A 300 2.47 10.31 -10.78
N TYR A 301 2.88 10.45 -9.52
CA TYR A 301 4.24 10.84 -9.15
C TYR A 301 5.26 9.81 -9.63
N GLU A 302 5.02 8.52 -9.38
CA GLU A 302 5.89 7.42 -9.85
C GLU A 302 5.99 7.35 -11.37
N GLN A 303 4.95 7.79 -12.09
CA GLN A 303 4.95 7.91 -13.55
C GLN A 303 5.55 9.23 -14.05
N LYS A 304 6.06 10.07 -13.17
CA LYS A 304 6.59 11.43 -13.47
C LYS A 304 5.56 12.36 -14.14
N MET A 305 4.27 12.09 -13.90
CA MET A 305 3.17 12.91 -14.38
C MET A 305 2.91 14.07 -13.40
N TRP A 306 3.90 14.95 -13.25
CA TRP A 306 3.98 15.94 -12.16
C TRP A 306 2.75 16.84 -12.02
N ASP A 307 2.17 17.31 -13.13
CA ASP A 307 0.97 18.15 -13.09
C ASP A 307 -0.22 17.41 -12.49
N LYS A 308 -0.48 16.18 -12.96
CA LYS A 308 -1.57 15.34 -12.42
C LYS A 308 -1.34 14.95 -10.96
N ALA A 309 -0.11 14.61 -10.60
CA ALA A 309 0.24 14.31 -9.21
C ALA A 309 -0.02 15.53 -8.31
N GLY A 310 0.41 16.73 -8.75
CA GLY A 310 0.15 17.97 -8.02
C GLY A 310 -1.33 18.28 -7.86
N ASP A 311 -2.15 18.05 -8.91
CA ASP A 311 -3.60 18.24 -8.83
C ASP A 311 -4.25 17.26 -7.83
N ALA A 312 -3.83 16.00 -7.83
CA ALA A 312 -4.32 14.99 -6.89
C ALA A 312 -3.95 15.34 -5.44
N PHE A 313 -2.69 15.65 -5.15
CA PHE A 313 -2.28 16.08 -3.80
C PHE A 313 -2.92 17.40 -3.38
N ARG A 314 -3.12 18.35 -4.29
CA ARG A 314 -3.87 19.58 -4.01
C ARG A 314 -5.31 19.27 -3.62
N ARG A 315 -5.93 18.27 -4.25
CA ARG A 315 -7.28 17.82 -3.88
C ARG A 315 -7.32 17.31 -2.45
N VAL A 316 -6.30 16.54 -2.00
CA VAL A 316 -6.17 16.12 -0.60
C VAL A 316 -6.08 17.33 0.34
N VAL A 317 -5.21 18.31 0.01
CA VAL A 317 -5.04 19.52 0.84
C VAL A 317 -6.33 20.36 0.92
N LEU A 318 -7.17 20.33 -0.13
CA LEU A 318 -8.48 21.00 -0.11
C LEU A 318 -9.51 20.25 0.78
N LEU A 319 -9.47 18.92 0.77
CA LEU A 319 -10.35 18.09 1.60
C LEU A 319 -9.92 18.10 3.07
N GLU A 320 -8.61 18.07 3.31
CA GLU A 320 -7.98 18.05 4.64
C GLU A 320 -6.88 19.12 4.73
N PRO A 321 -7.22 20.39 5.02
CA PRO A 321 -6.23 21.48 5.07
C PRO A 321 -5.12 21.31 6.10
N SER A 322 -5.35 20.50 7.14
CA SER A 322 -4.39 20.16 8.19
C SER A 322 -3.48 18.97 7.83
N ASN A 323 -3.67 18.32 6.69
CA ASN A 323 -2.86 17.18 6.26
C ASN A 323 -1.49 17.65 5.76
N LEU A 324 -0.53 17.77 6.70
CA LEU A 324 0.83 18.23 6.38
C LEU A 324 1.58 17.24 5.50
N ARG A 325 1.25 15.95 5.57
CA ARG A 325 1.85 14.93 4.70
C ARG A 325 1.47 15.15 3.23
N ALA A 326 0.18 15.40 2.96
CA ALA A 326 -0.27 15.70 1.61
C ALA A 326 0.37 16.98 1.07
N ARG A 327 0.49 18.00 1.92
CA ARG A 327 1.15 19.28 1.58
C ARG A 327 2.64 19.07 1.29
N TYR A 328 3.30 18.18 2.01
CA TYR A 328 4.70 17.83 1.76
C TYR A 328 4.86 17.13 0.38
N PHE A 329 4.01 16.14 0.06
CA PHE A 329 4.05 15.51 -1.27
C PHE A 329 3.70 16.49 -2.40
N LEU A 330 2.79 17.43 -2.16
CA LEU A 330 2.51 18.51 -3.13
C LEU A 330 3.76 19.37 -3.36
N ALA A 331 4.45 19.74 -2.29
CA ALA A 331 5.67 20.55 -2.40
C ALA A 331 6.80 19.81 -3.13
N THR A 332 7.04 18.54 -2.80
CA THR A 332 8.06 17.73 -3.50
C THR A 332 7.71 17.54 -4.97
N THR A 333 6.42 17.32 -5.29
CA THR A 333 5.95 17.25 -6.68
C THR A 333 6.23 18.55 -7.44
N TYR A 334 6.03 19.71 -6.81
CA TYR A 334 6.36 21.00 -7.42
C TYR A 334 7.86 21.16 -7.62
N MET A 335 8.71 20.71 -6.68
CA MET A 335 10.17 20.75 -6.85
C MET A 335 10.62 19.93 -8.06
N ASP A 336 10.08 18.70 -8.22
CA ASP A 336 10.42 17.82 -9.34
C ASP A 336 9.87 18.34 -10.68
N ALA A 337 8.75 19.06 -10.63
CA ALA A 337 8.19 19.78 -11.79
C ALA A 337 8.94 21.09 -12.12
N GLY A 338 9.93 21.51 -11.32
CA GLY A 338 10.62 22.78 -11.48
C GLY A 338 9.81 24.01 -11.06
N LYS A 339 8.69 23.83 -10.34
CA LYS A 339 7.81 24.90 -9.82
C LYS A 339 8.26 25.30 -8.41
N ASP A 340 9.45 25.89 -8.36
CA ASP A 340 10.18 26.13 -7.10
C ASP A 340 9.47 27.13 -6.16
N ASP A 341 8.77 28.12 -6.69
CA ASP A 341 8.05 29.12 -5.89
C ASP A 341 6.78 28.54 -5.24
N GLU A 342 6.05 27.69 -5.97
CA GLU A 342 4.91 26.96 -5.45
C GLU A 342 5.34 25.96 -4.38
N ALA A 343 6.45 25.24 -4.61
CA ALA A 343 7.03 24.33 -3.64
C ALA A 343 7.39 25.05 -2.33
N ARG A 344 8.09 26.19 -2.43
CA ARG A 344 8.42 27.05 -1.29
C ARG A 344 7.18 27.44 -0.51
N THR A 345 6.15 27.89 -1.22
CA THR A 345 4.89 28.32 -0.60
C THR A 345 4.26 27.21 0.24
N GLU A 346 4.24 25.97 -0.26
CA GLU A 346 3.66 24.84 0.49
C GLU A 346 4.53 24.43 1.67
N LEU A 347 5.87 24.41 1.52
CA LEU A 347 6.80 24.12 2.62
C LEU A 347 6.70 25.16 3.75
N GLU A 348 6.58 26.45 3.42
CA GLU A 348 6.38 27.50 4.41
C GLU A 348 5.04 27.36 5.17
N LYS A 349 3.98 26.87 4.48
CA LYS A 349 2.71 26.56 5.15
C LYS A 349 2.89 25.39 6.14
N ILE A 350 3.73 24.40 5.81
CA ILE A 350 4.06 23.33 6.75
C ILE A 350 4.76 23.92 7.98
N LEU A 351 5.78 24.76 7.81
CA LEU A 351 6.51 25.36 8.94
C LEU A 351 5.65 26.29 9.81
N ARG A 352 4.64 26.95 9.22
CA ARG A 352 3.67 27.72 10.00
C ARG A 352 2.78 26.86 10.88
N ALA A 353 2.42 25.65 10.39
CA ALA A 353 1.57 24.72 11.14
C ALA A 353 2.38 23.87 12.12
N ASP A 354 3.55 23.42 11.71
CA ASP A 354 4.52 22.68 12.53
C ASP A 354 5.90 23.33 12.46
N PRO A 355 6.20 24.25 13.40
CA PRO A 355 7.49 24.91 13.48
C PRO A 355 8.68 23.98 13.79
N ARG A 356 8.46 22.71 14.06
CA ARG A 356 9.52 21.71 14.31
C ARG A 356 9.71 20.73 13.15
N SER A 357 9.01 20.91 12.03
CA SER A 357 9.16 20.03 10.87
C SER A 357 10.58 20.10 10.30
N ILE A 358 11.36 19.06 10.52
CA ILE A 358 12.73 18.91 9.99
C ILE A 358 12.66 18.77 8.47
N ASP A 359 11.79 17.91 7.95
CA ASP A 359 11.71 17.61 6.53
C ASP A 359 11.39 18.86 5.70
N ALA A 360 10.46 19.70 6.17
CA ALA A 360 10.16 20.96 5.48
C ALA A 360 11.35 21.94 5.47
N ARG A 361 12.14 21.99 6.57
CA ARG A 361 13.36 22.83 6.63
C ARG A 361 14.44 22.32 5.69
N VAL A 362 14.65 21.02 5.65
CA VAL A 362 15.64 20.39 4.77
C VAL A 362 15.29 20.68 3.31
N GLN A 363 14.02 20.49 2.92
CA GLN A 363 13.59 20.78 1.54
C GLN A 363 13.71 22.26 1.18
N LEU A 364 13.33 23.18 2.09
CA LEU A 364 13.55 24.61 1.89
C LEU A 364 15.03 24.97 1.80
N GLY A 365 15.86 24.29 2.60
CA GLY A 365 17.32 24.44 2.53
C GLY A 365 17.88 24.05 1.17
N PHE A 366 17.46 22.90 0.63
CA PHE A 366 17.85 22.46 -0.70
C PHE A 366 17.36 23.42 -1.79
N LEU A 367 16.13 23.86 -1.70
CA LEU A 367 15.54 24.82 -2.65
C LEU A 367 16.28 26.16 -2.62
N SER A 368 16.65 26.64 -1.43
CA SER A 368 17.44 27.88 -1.28
C SER A 368 18.85 27.70 -1.83
N GLY A 369 19.49 26.53 -1.59
CA GLY A 369 20.78 26.17 -2.16
C GLY A 369 20.78 26.07 -3.70
N LYS A 370 19.73 25.53 -4.30
CA LYS A 370 19.50 25.49 -5.75
C LYS A 370 19.53 26.89 -6.37
N HIS A 371 18.91 27.85 -5.68
CA HIS A 371 18.86 29.25 -6.08
C HIS A 371 20.05 30.08 -5.58
N LYS A 372 21.14 29.44 -5.11
CA LYS A 372 22.35 30.08 -4.60
C LYS A 372 22.13 31.01 -3.40
N ARG A 373 21.00 30.85 -2.67
CA ARG A 373 20.70 31.58 -1.42
C ARG A 373 21.29 30.81 -0.24
N TYR A 374 22.63 30.77 -0.19
CA TYR A 374 23.35 29.89 0.73
C TYR A 374 23.14 30.26 2.20
N ASP A 375 23.07 31.54 2.54
CA ASP A 375 22.83 32.01 3.92
C ASP A 375 21.48 31.52 4.45
N GLU A 376 20.43 31.57 3.62
CA GLU A 376 19.10 31.06 3.96
C GLU A 376 19.14 29.52 4.11
N ALA A 377 19.80 28.82 3.19
CA ALA A 377 19.96 27.37 3.29
C ALA A 377 20.66 26.94 4.59
N ILE A 378 21.74 27.61 4.93
CA ILE A 378 22.50 27.38 6.16
C ILE A 378 21.65 27.64 7.41
N ALA A 379 20.88 28.74 7.42
CA ALA A 379 20.02 29.06 8.56
C ALA A 379 18.96 27.96 8.78
N LEU A 380 18.28 27.53 7.71
CA LEU A 380 17.25 26.48 7.76
C LEU A 380 17.84 25.13 8.21
N LEU A 381 18.96 24.73 7.65
CA LEU A 381 19.60 23.45 7.98
C LEU A 381 20.20 23.44 9.39
N ARG A 382 20.72 24.59 9.88
CA ARG A 382 21.15 24.74 11.26
C ARG A 382 20.00 24.60 12.25
N GLU A 383 18.84 25.17 11.93
CA GLU A 383 17.62 24.97 12.73
C GLU A 383 17.19 23.50 12.72
N ALA A 384 17.31 22.77 11.60
CA ALA A 384 17.05 21.35 11.54
C ALA A 384 17.98 20.55 12.46
N VAL A 385 19.28 20.83 12.45
CA VAL A 385 20.27 20.24 13.37
C VAL A 385 19.92 20.55 14.84
N ASN A 386 19.52 21.78 15.15
CA ASN A 386 19.12 22.15 16.51
C ASN A 386 17.87 21.41 17.01
N ILE A 387 16.95 21.04 16.11
CA ILE A 387 15.73 20.28 16.45
C ILE A 387 16.06 18.82 16.74
N ASP A 388 16.95 18.20 15.93
CA ASP A 388 17.43 16.83 16.12
C ASP A 388 18.96 16.75 15.95
N PRO A 389 19.70 17.04 17.01
CA PRO A 389 21.17 17.04 16.97
C PRO A 389 21.78 15.63 16.96
N LYS A 390 20.98 14.57 16.95
CA LYS A 390 21.47 13.18 16.92
C LYS A 390 21.36 12.54 15.55
N ARG A 391 20.90 13.26 14.55
CA ARG A 391 20.67 12.77 13.19
C ARG A 391 21.84 13.16 12.28
N PRO A 392 22.77 12.23 11.96
CA PRO A 392 24.02 12.52 11.21
C PRO A 392 23.74 13.14 9.83
N GLU A 393 22.68 12.77 9.15
CA GLU A 393 22.34 13.26 7.82
C GLU A 393 22.10 14.79 7.79
N LEU A 394 21.65 15.37 8.89
CA LEU A 394 21.46 16.82 8.98
C LEU A 394 22.80 17.58 8.95
N PHE A 395 23.84 16.98 9.52
CA PHE A 395 25.19 17.53 9.47
C PHE A 395 25.80 17.43 8.06
N LEU A 396 25.48 16.36 7.33
CA LEU A 396 25.83 16.24 5.91
C LEU A 396 25.21 17.38 5.09
N TYR A 397 23.91 17.61 5.26
CA TYR A 397 23.21 18.66 4.53
C TYR A 397 23.73 20.06 4.88
N LEU A 398 23.93 20.32 6.16
CA LEU A 398 24.49 21.61 6.63
C LEU A 398 25.94 21.81 6.17
N GLY A 399 26.77 20.78 6.28
CA GLY A 399 28.15 20.81 5.80
C GLY A 399 28.24 21.05 4.29
N THR A 400 27.35 20.42 3.52
CA THR A 400 27.24 20.64 2.09
C THR A 400 26.79 22.07 1.76
N ALA A 401 25.88 22.66 2.55
CA ALA A 401 25.46 24.06 2.37
C ALA A 401 26.63 25.03 2.65
N TYR A 402 27.39 24.80 3.72
CA TYR A 402 28.62 25.58 3.99
C TYR A 402 29.65 25.43 2.86
N TYR A 403 29.86 24.20 2.35
CA TYR A 403 30.77 23.96 1.21
C TYR A 403 30.35 24.77 -0.02
N ARG A 404 29.06 24.79 -0.36
CA ARG A 404 28.53 25.58 -1.49
C ARG A 404 28.66 27.08 -1.27
N ALA A 405 28.59 27.53 -0.03
CA ALA A 405 28.84 28.91 0.38
C ALA A 405 30.34 29.25 0.38
N LYS A 406 31.24 28.28 0.11
CA LYS A 406 32.68 28.37 0.20
C LYS A 406 33.23 28.62 1.62
N GLU A 407 32.41 28.33 2.64
CA GLU A 407 32.78 28.39 4.05
C GLU A 407 33.40 27.06 4.49
N TYR A 408 34.58 26.72 3.91
CA TYR A 408 35.17 25.38 4.00
C TYR A 408 35.54 24.97 5.43
N ASP A 409 35.96 25.91 6.30
CA ASP A 409 36.30 25.59 7.69
C ASP A 409 35.04 25.11 8.46
N ARG A 410 33.92 25.85 8.34
CA ARG A 410 32.67 25.47 8.95
C ARG A 410 32.09 24.19 8.36
N ALA A 411 32.28 23.98 7.06
CA ALA A 411 31.86 22.74 6.41
C ALA A 411 32.58 21.54 7.04
N ALA A 412 33.95 21.63 7.19
CA ALA A 412 34.72 20.57 7.79
C ALA A 412 34.36 20.30 9.26
N GLU A 413 34.21 21.35 10.07
CA GLU A 413 33.78 21.23 11.47
C GLU A 413 32.43 20.52 11.58
N THR A 414 31.43 20.99 10.81
CA THR A 414 30.08 20.41 10.80
C THR A 414 30.08 18.92 10.39
N LEU A 415 30.82 18.57 9.33
CA LEU A 415 30.90 17.19 8.86
C LEU A 415 31.61 16.28 9.89
N GLN A 416 32.66 16.80 10.57
CA GLN A 416 33.30 16.08 11.65
C GLN A 416 32.36 15.87 12.85
N GLU A 417 31.56 16.87 13.23
CA GLU A 417 30.53 16.69 14.26
C GLU A 417 29.55 15.56 13.88
N GLY A 418 29.07 15.51 12.64
CA GLY A 418 28.23 14.41 12.14
C GLY A 418 28.92 13.04 12.29
N LEU A 419 30.21 12.94 12.00
CA LEU A 419 31.01 11.72 12.13
C LEU A 419 31.21 11.29 13.60
N THR A 420 31.09 12.20 14.57
CA THR A 420 31.10 11.81 15.99
C THR A 420 29.84 11.04 16.41
N LEU A 421 28.74 11.19 15.65
CA LEU A 421 27.48 10.48 15.89
C LEU A 421 27.46 9.11 15.24
N ASP A 422 28.01 9.01 14.02
CA ASP A 422 28.11 7.75 13.27
C ASP A 422 29.34 7.81 12.34
N ASP A 423 30.39 7.11 12.73
CA ASP A 423 31.66 7.03 12.00
C ASP A 423 31.63 6.11 10.76
N LYS A 424 30.48 5.47 10.49
CA LYS A 424 30.28 4.61 9.32
C LYS A 424 29.50 5.28 8.19
N GLN A 425 29.12 6.53 8.35
CA GLN A 425 28.40 7.31 7.33
C GLN A 425 29.35 7.69 6.18
N LYS A 426 29.38 6.86 5.13
CA LYS A 426 30.26 7.03 3.98
C LYS A 426 30.13 8.41 3.32
N ASP A 427 28.90 8.95 3.25
CA ASP A 427 28.64 10.24 2.60
C ASP A 427 29.23 11.42 3.37
N LEU A 428 29.29 11.34 4.71
CA LEU A 428 29.96 12.33 5.54
C LEU A 428 31.48 12.31 5.31
N HIS A 429 32.09 11.11 5.27
CA HIS A 429 33.51 10.95 4.94
C HIS A 429 33.82 11.46 3.53
N PHE A 430 32.99 11.11 2.55
CA PHE A 430 33.18 11.55 1.18
C PHE A 430 33.11 13.08 1.08
N GLN A 431 32.07 13.70 1.64
CA GLN A 431 31.93 15.15 1.62
C GLN A 431 33.05 15.86 2.38
N LEU A 432 33.52 15.31 3.50
CA LEU A 432 34.65 15.84 4.25
C LEU A 432 35.95 15.75 3.43
N GLY A 433 36.16 14.66 2.69
CA GLY A 433 37.26 14.52 1.74
C GLY A 433 37.22 15.62 0.66
N VAL A 434 36.05 15.89 0.08
CA VAL A 434 35.88 16.97 -0.90
C VAL A 434 36.17 18.35 -0.29
N VAL A 435 35.73 18.60 0.94
CA VAL A 435 36.02 19.86 1.64
C VAL A 435 37.52 20.03 1.88
N TRP A 436 38.21 18.98 2.35
CA TRP A 436 39.66 19.03 2.60
C TRP A 436 40.47 19.13 1.31
N GLU A 437 40.01 18.57 0.20
CA GLU A 437 40.62 18.79 -1.12
C GLU A 437 40.57 20.30 -1.46
N LYS A 438 39.45 20.96 -1.29
CA LYS A 438 39.30 22.41 -1.54
C LYS A 438 40.13 23.27 -0.59
N GLN A 439 40.39 22.78 0.63
CA GLN A 439 41.31 23.41 1.58
C GLN A 439 42.80 23.05 1.30
N GLN A 440 43.08 22.27 0.26
CA GLN A 440 44.43 21.76 -0.06
C GLN A 440 45.06 20.89 1.06
N LYS A 441 44.23 20.32 1.92
CA LYS A 441 44.61 19.34 2.96
C LYS A 441 44.64 17.94 2.36
N PHE A 442 45.67 17.70 1.55
CA PHE A 442 45.77 16.52 0.70
C PHE A 442 45.73 15.19 1.47
N ASP A 443 46.57 15.04 2.49
CA ASP A 443 46.68 13.77 3.22
C ASP A 443 45.37 13.46 3.99
N GLU A 444 44.75 14.50 4.51
CA GLU A 444 43.44 14.40 5.17
C GLU A 444 42.36 13.94 4.19
N ALA A 445 42.30 14.56 3.03
CA ALA A 445 41.31 14.22 2.00
C ALA A 445 41.49 12.75 1.53
N VAL A 446 42.74 12.35 1.21
CA VAL A 446 43.04 10.97 0.81
C VAL A 446 42.63 9.96 1.90
N ARG A 447 42.87 10.27 3.18
CA ARG A 447 42.45 9.40 4.29
C ARG A 447 40.93 9.21 4.29
N GLN A 448 40.15 10.28 4.06
CA GLN A 448 38.68 10.17 4.04
C GLN A 448 38.19 9.35 2.85
N PHE A 449 38.68 9.60 1.64
CA PHE A 449 38.28 8.82 0.47
C PHE A 449 38.68 7.34 0.59
N ARG A 450 39.85 7.03 1.16
CA ARG A 450 40.23 5.65 1.45
C ARG A 450 39.34 4.99 2.50
N HIS A 451 38.85 5.77 3.47
CA HIS A 451 37.89 5.27 4.43
C HIS A 451 36.52 4.95 3.75
N VAL A 452 36.07 5.82 2.83
CA VAL A 452 34.91 5.54 1.98
C VAL A 452 35.07 4.23 1.21
N ILE A 453 36.25 4.02 0.56
CA ILE A 453 36.55 2.78 -0.15
C ILE A 453 36.50 1.55 0.76
N THR A 454 36.87 1.70 2.03
CA THR A 454 36.80 0.62 3.02
C THR A 454 35.37 0.30 3.41
N LEU A 455 34.50 1.31 3.55
CA LEU A 455 33.10 1.16 3.88
C LEU A 455 32.28 0.66 2.69
N ASP A 456 32.62 1.12 1.49
CA ASP A 456 31.95 0.80 0.24
C ASP A 456 32.97 0.55 -0.88
N PRO A 457 33.38 -0.71 -1.10
CA PRO A 457 34.33 -1.09 -2.13
C PRO A 457 33.85 -0.88 -3.58
N GLU A 458 32.58 -0.53 -3.78
CA GLU A 458 32.00 -0.23 -5.09
C GLU A 458 31.84 1.29 -5.33
N HIS A 459 32.33 2.13 -4.44
CA HIS A 459 32.24 3.58 -4.58
C HIS A 459 33.25 4.12 -5.60
N ALA A 460 32.86 4.14 -6.87
CA ALA A 460 33.72 4.50 -8.00
C ALA A 460 34.36 5.89 -7.86
N GLU A 461 33.59 6.89 -7.43
CA GLU A 461 34.04 8.27 -7.27
C GLU A 461 35.20 8.38 -6.25
N ALA A 462 35.15 7.65 -5.13
CA ALA A 462 36.19 7.71 -4.12
C ALA A 462 37.53 7.17 -4.66
N TYR A 463 37.52 6.10 -5.47
CA TYR A 463 38.73 5.63 -6.17
C TYR A 463 39.27 6.69 -7.12
N ASN A 464 38.38 7.31 -7.92
CA ASN A 464 38.81 8.34 -8.85
C ASN A 464 39.38 9.58 -8.15
N TYR A 465 38.78 10.03 -7.03
CA TYR A 465 39.28 11.17 -6.27
C TYR A 465 40.70 10.92 -5.77
N VAL A 466 40.98 9.77 -5.14
CA VAL A 466 42.35 9.44 -4.67
C VAL A 466 43.30 9.37 -5.85
N GLY A 467 42.95 8.71 -6.94
CA GLY A 467 43.79 8.58 -8.13
C GLY A 467 44.06 9.93 -8.80
N TYR A 468 43.02 10.75 -9.00
CA TYR A 468 43.20 12.09 -9.56
C TYR A 468 44.06 13.00 -8.71
N MET A 469 43.88 13.00 -7.37
CA MET A 469 44.68 13.80 -6.44
C MET A 469 46.16 13.41 -6.48
N TYR A 470 46.49 12.13 -6.66
CA TYR A 470 47.85 11.68 -6.86
C TYR A 470 48.42 12.12 -8.22
N ALA A 471 47.62 11.99 -9.27
CA ALA A 471 47.99 12.40 -10.63
C ALA A 471 48.27 13.90 -10.70
N GLU A 472 47.40 14.74 -10.12
CA GLU A 472 47.52 16.20 -10.11
C GLU A 472 48.85 16.65 -9.45
N ARG A 473 49.31 15.90 -8.44
CA ARG A 473 50.58 16.19 -7.76
C ARG A 473 51.78 15.47 -8.39
N GLY A 474 51.59 14.66 -9.38
CA GLY A 474 52.67 13.85 -9.97
C GLY A 474 53.25 12.82 -8.99
N GLN A 475 52.47 12.36 -8.00
CA GLN A 475 52.88 11.44 -6.95
C GLN A 475 52.17 10.10 -7.09
N ASN A 476 52.81 9.01 -6.70
CA ASN A 476 52.22 7.65 -6.69
C ASN A 476 51.47 7.31 -7.99
N LEU A 477 52.02 7.68 -9.15
CA LEU A 477 51.33 7.62 -10.43
C LEU A 477 50.86 6.20 -10.83
N ASP A 478 51.63 5.17 -10.48
CA ASP A 478 51.21 3.78 -10.72
C ASP A 478 50.00 3.41 -9.89
N GLU A 479 49.95 3.83 -8.62
CA GLU A 479 48.79 3.65 -7.77
C GLU A 479 47.58 4.48 -8.28
N ALA A 480 47.82 5.73 -8.72
CA ALA A 480 46.80 6.58 -9.32
C ALA A 480 46.10 5.88 -10.51
N ILE A 481 46.92 5.38 -11.46
CA ILE A 481 46.42 4.63 -12.62
C ILE A 481 45.61 3.40 -12.18
N SER A 482 46.08 2.66 -11.19
CA SER A 482 45.39 1.47 -10.67
C SER A 482 44.02 1.82 -10.08
N LEU A 483 43.98 2.87 -9.24
CA LEU A 483 42.72 3.32 -8.60
C LEU A 483 41.71 3.85 -9.62
N ILE A 484 42.14 4.69 -10.57
CA ILE A 484 41.29 5.22 -11.61
C ILE A 484 40.79 4.09 -12.54
N THR A 485 41.67 3.12 -12.84
CA THR A 485 41.26 1.93 -13.63
C THR A 485 40.18 1.14 -12.89
N LYS A 486 40.26 1.04 -11.55
CA LYS A 486 39.22 0.41 -10.74
C LYS A 486 37.90 1.21 -10.77
N ALA A 487 37.96 2.54 -10.69
CA ALA A 487 36.79 3.40 -10.87
C ALA A 487 36.14 3.17 -12.24
N LEU A 488 36.93 3.09 -13.31
CA LEU A 488 36.45 2.80 -14.67
C LEU A 488 35.93 1.38 -14.85
N ALA A 489 36.37 0.41 -14.06
CA ALA A 489 35.77 -0.93 -14.07
C ALA A 489 34.35 -0.92 -13.50
N LEU A 490 34.05 -0.01 -12.58
CA LEU A 490 32.71 0.20 -12.01
C LEU A 490 31.83 1.07 -12.94
N GLU A 491 32.43 2.12 -13.53
CA GLU A 491 31.74 3.06 -14.43
C GLU A 491 32.52 3.27 -15.73
N PRO A 492 32.43 2.36 -16.73
CA PRO A 492 33.33 2.35 -17.92
C PRO A 492 33.20 3.56 -18.85
N ASP A 493 32.06 4.23 -18.83
CA ASP A 493 31.75 5.34 -19.74
C ASP A 493 31.79 6.72 -19.06
N ASN A 494 32.26 6.80 -17.81
CA ASN A 494 32.36 8.07 -17.09
C ASN A 494 33.52 8.92 -17.66
N GLY A 495 33.16 10.00 -18.37
CA GLY A 495 34.10 10.89 -19.06
C GLY A 495 35.14 11.54 -18.11
N TYR A 496 34.75 11.84 -16.87
CA TYR A 496 35.63 12.41 -15.86
C TYR A 496 36.66 11.41 -15.35
N PHE A 497 36.30 10.13 -15.22
CA PHE A 497 37.25 9.08 -14.83
C PHE A 497 38.22 8.76 -15.97
N ILE A 498 37.76 8.81 -17.21
CA ILE A 498 38.61 8.65 -18.39
C ILE A 498 39.60 9.81 -18.49
N ASP A 499 39.18 11.04 -18.20
CA ASP A 499 40.06 12.22 -18.14
C ASP A 499 41.14 12.04 -17.06
N SER A 500 40.71 11.65 -15.86
CA SER A 500 41.64 11.39 -14.75
C SER A 500 42.72 10.34 -15.12
N LEU A 501 42.32 9.27 -15.87
CA LEU A 501 43.26 8.27 -16.36
C LEU A 501 44.22 8.86 -17.39
N GLY A 502 43.69 9.63 -18.34
CA GLY A 502 44.48 10.32 -19.34
C GLY A 502 45.50 11.29 -18.71
N TRP A 503 45.07 12.05 -17.70
CA TRP A 503 45.90 12.96 -16.95
C TRP A 503 46.99 12.23 -16.17
N ALA A 504 46.66 11.09 -15.52
CA ALA A 504 47.66 10.26 -14.83
C ALA A 504 48.73 9.73 -15.79
N TYR A 505 48.37 9.29 -16.99
CA TYR A 505 49.35 8.91 -18.04
C TYR A 505 50.18 10.10 -18.50
N TYR A 506 49.58 11.28 -18.65
CA TYR A 506 50.28 12.50 -19.03
C TYR A 506 51.36 12.85 -18.00
N GLN A 507 51.02 12.85 -16.72
CA GLN A 507 51.97 13.12 -15.61
C GLN A 507 53.08 12.06 -15.53
N GLN A 508 52.79 10.82 -15.93
CA GLN A 508 53.79 9.75 -16.02
C GLN A 508 54.71 9.85 -17.26
N GLY A 509 54.41 10.81 -18.16
CA GLY A 509 55.17 10.98 -19.42
C GLY A 509 54.74 10.03 -20.54
N ARG A 510 53.68 9.27 -20.36
CA ARG A 510 53.08 8.33 -21.34
C ARG A 510 52.13 9.07 -22.26
N TYR A 511 52.67 10.01 -23.04
CA TYR A 511 51.88 10.98 -23.79
C TYR A 511 50.95 10.37 -24.86
N ALA A 512 51.40 9.28 -25.49
CA ALA A 512 50.56 8.61 -26.50
C ALA A 512 49.32 7.95 -25.88
N GLU A 513 49.45 7.36 -24.69
CA GLU A 513 48.36 6.77 -23.95
C GLU A 513 47.44 7.85 -23.36
N ALA A 514 48.04 8.93 -22.83
CA ALA A 514 47.32 10.10 -22.38
C ALA A 514 46.40 10.65 -23.48
N LEU A 515 46.94 10.85 -24.70
CA LEU A 515 46.19 11.38 -25.82
C LEU A 515 45.03 10.48 -26.22
N ARG A 516 45.21 9.17 -26.16
CA ARG A 516 44.15 8.20 -26.49
C ARG A 516 43.01 8.35 -25.51
N GLU A 517 43.27 8.35 -24.20
CA GLU A 517 42.22 8.43 -23.17
C GLU A 517 41.59 9.83 -23.13
N LEU A 518 42.37 10.92 -23.27
CA LEU A 518 41.84 12.29 -23.27
C LEU A 518 40.95 12.58 -24.49
N LYS A 519 41.26 12.02 -25.65
CA LYS A 519 40.31 12.06 -26.81
C LYS A 519 39.01 11.35 -26.47
N ARG A 520 39.07 10.16 -25.86
CA ARG A 520 37.93 9.41 -25.43
C ARG A 520 37.12 10.17 -24.36
N ALA A 521 37.80 10.85 -23.41
CA ALA A 521 37.14 11.68 -22.40
C ALA A 521 36.36 12.86 -23.04
N ALA A 522 37.03 13.58 -23.97
CA ALA A 522 36.39 14.68 -24.69
C ALA A 522 35.17 14.28 -25.55
N ASP A 523 35.18 13.05 -26.07
CA ASP A 523 34.01 12.50 -26.78
C ASP A 523 32.83 12.23 -25.84
N ARG A 524 33.08 11.87 -24.55
CA ARG A 524 32.07 11.57 -23.54
C ARG A 524 31.57 12.81 -22.80
N ALA A 525 32.47 13.79 -22.52
CA ALA A 525 32.18 15.04 -21.80
C ALA A 525 32.54 16.25 -22.68
N LYS A 526 31.79 16.47 -23.75
CA LYS A 526 32.09 17.43 -24.84
C LYS A 526 32.17 18.91 -24.42
N GLU A 527 31.57 19.27 -23.29
CA GLU A 527 31.41 20.66 -22.84
C GLU A 527 32.14 20.92 -21.51
N ASP A 528 33.24 20.18 -21.26
CA ASP A 528 34.06 20.42 -20.08
C ASP A 528 35.36 21.13 -20.44
N PRO A 529 35.61 22.36 -19.93
CA PRO A 529 36.81 23.14 -20.28
C PRO A 529 38.10 22.51 -19.77
N VAL A 530 38.11 21.78 -18.64
CA VAL A 530 39.30 21.15 -18.07
C VAL A 530 39.71 19.95 -18.93
N ILE A 531 38.77 19.11 -19.35
CA ILE A 531 39.06 17.96 -20.23
C ILE A 531 39.65 18.43 -21.56
N LEU A 532 39.11 19.55 -22.10
CA LEU A 532 39.65 20.14 -23.33
C LEU A 532 41.07 20.76 -23.12
N GLU A 533 41.34 21.31 -21.95
CA GLU A 533 42.68 21.77 -21.56
C GLU A 533 43.68 20.59 -21.51
N HIS A 534 43.31 19.51 -20.78
CA HIS A 534 44.14 18.29 -20.69
C HIS A 534 44.40 17.67 -22.07
N LEU A 535 43.38 17.62 -22.92
CA LEU A 535 43.50 17.15 -24.30
C LEU A 535 44.49 18.01 -25.08
N GLY A 536 44.39 19.33 -25.00
CA GLY A 536 45.33 20.26 -25.63
C GLY A 536 46.78 20.04 -25.17
N ASP A 537 46.99 19.85 -23.86
CA ASP A 537 48.28 19.55 -23.29
C ASP A 537 48.89 18.24 -23.84
N ALA A 538 48.07 17.19 -23.93
CA ALA A 538 48.49 15.91 -24.48
C ALA A 538 48.77 15.97 -26.00
N LEU A 539 47.97 16.71 -26.75
CA LEU A 539 48.19 16.95 -28.19
C LEU A 539 49.51 17.66 -28.43
N LEU A 540 49.81 18.71 -27.66
CA LEU A 540 51.08 19.43 -27.76
C LEU A 540 52.28 18.51 -27.49
N LYS A 541 52.22 17.68 -26.46
CA LYS A 541 53.29 16.72 -26.12
C LYS A 541 53.50 15.64 -27.17
N ASN A 542 52.49 15.33 -27.98
CA ASN A 542 52.56 14.41 -29.10
C ASN A 542 52.89 15.09 -30.44
N GLY A 543 53.14 16.42 -30.45
CA GLY A 543 53.57 17.16 -31.63
C GLY A 543 52.43 17.61 -32.55
N PHE A 544 51.16 17.58 -32.07
CA PHE A 544 49.96 18.02 -32.80
C PHE A 544 49.61 19.47 -32.42
N ASP A 545 50.52 20.41 -32.78
CA ASP A 545 50.44 21.80 -32.35
C ASP A 545 49.17 22.54 -32.79
N GLU A 546 48.68 22.27 -33.98
CA GLU A 546 47.42 22.87 -34.50
C GLU A 546 46.19 22.34 -33.75
N ASP A 547 46.11 21.02 -33.57
CA ASP A 547 45.02 20.38 -32.83
C ASP A 547 45.02 20.83 -31.34
N ALA A 548 46.21 21.05 -30.74
CA ALA A 548 46.33 21.56 -29.39
C ALA A 548 45.75 22.99 -29.26
N ALA A 549 46.06 23.85 -30.25
CA ALA A 549 45.49 25.19 -30.30
C ALA A 549 43.96 25.17 -30.38
N ASP A 550 43.41 24.30 -31.22
CA ASP A 550 41.96 24.13 -31.38
C ASP A 550 41.28 23.62 -30.08
N ALA A 551 41.91 22.69 -29.37
CA ALA A 551 41.39 22.17 -28.13
C ALA A 551 41.38 23.27 -27.02
N TRP A 552 42.44 24.02 -26.88
CA TRP A 552 42.50 25.14 -25.91
C TRP A 552 41.56 26.31 -26.31
N GLU A 553 41.35 26.56 -27.59
CA GLU A 553 40.41 27.55 -28.04
C GLU A 553 38.99 27.19 -27.65
N LYS A 554 38.59 25.91 -27.80
CA LYS A 554 37.32 25.41 -27.34
C LYS A 554 37.18 25.45 -25.82
N SER A 555 38.23 25.10 -25.06
CA SER A 555 38.29 25.25 -23.61
C SER A 555 37.99 26.70 -23.18
N LEU A 556 38.64 27.69 -23.85
CA LEU A 556 38.45 29.12 -23.57
C LEU A 556 37.06 29.65 -23.99
N GLN A 557 36.41 29.03 -24.96
CA GLN A 557 35.01 29.36 -25.28
C GLN A 557 34.07 28.99 -24.12
N LEU A 558 34.37 27.90 -23.42
CA LEU A 558 33.61 27.44 -22.26
C LEU A 558 34.01 28.16 -20.97
N ASP A 559 35.32 28.40 -20.75
CA ASP A 559 35.83 29.17 -19.62
C ASP A 559 36.77 30.30 -20.10
N PRO A 560 36.24 31.47 -20.39
CA PRO A 560 37.01 32.64 -20.82
C PRO A 560 37.98 33.17 -19.76
N ALA A 561 37.86 32.74 -18.50
CA ALA A 561 38.68 33.24 -17.41
C ALA A 561 39.97 32.38 -17.15
N ALA A 562 40.17 31.31 -17.90
CA ALA A 562 41.33 30.40 -17.75
C ALA A 562 42.63 31.01 -18.30
N ASP A 563 43.25 31.91 -17.56
CA ASP A 563 44.47 32.63 -18.00
C ASP A 563 45.66 31.68 -18.32
N GLY A 564 45.74 30.54 -17.65
CA GLY A 564 46.73 29.50 -17.95
C GLY A 564 46.58 28.96 -19.38
N VAL A 565 45.34 28.68 -19.79
CA VAL A 565 45.03 28.17 -21.14
C VAL A 565 45.28 29.25 -22.20
N LYS A 566 44.94 30.51 -21.91
CA LYS A 566 45.25 31.66 -22.83
C LYS A 566 46.76 31.69 -23.14
N LYS A 567 47.58 31.60 -22.12
CA LYS A 567 49.04 31.62 -22.29
C LYS A 567 49.51 30.46 -23.12
N LYS A 568 49.04 29.22 -22.84
CA LYS A 568 49.35 28.03 -23.64
C LYS A 568 49.00 28.23 -25.11
N LEU A 569 47.79 28.78 -25.38
CA LEU A 569 47.33 29.06 -26.75
C LEU A 569 48.16 30.12 -27.47
N GLU A 570 48.53 31.20 -26.77
CA GLU A 570 49.42 32.26 -27.33
C GLU A 570 50.81 31.68 -27.67
N ASP A 571 51.39 30.89 -26.79
CA ASP A 571 52.71 30.30 -26.98
C ASP A 571 52.72 29.34 -28.19
N VAL A 572 51.73 28.47 -28.32
CA VAL A 572 51.67 27.54 -29.46
C VAL A 572 51.39 28.26 -30.78
N ARG A 573 50.53 29.30 -30.78
CA ARG A 573 50.30 30.12 -31.96
C ARG A 573 51.54 30.90 -32.40
N ALA A 574 52.37 31.39 -31.45
CA ALA A 574 53.67 31.99 -31.74
C ALA A 574 54.65 30.99 -32.37
N ARG A 575 54.69 29.78 -31.88
CA ARG A 575 55.47 28.67 -32.42
C ARG A 575 55.04 28.28 -33.85
N LEU A 576 53.75 28.14 -34.10
CA LEU A 576 53.20 27.83 -35.42
C LEU A 576 53.52 28.92 -36.44
N ARG A 577 53.40 30.23 -36.07
CA ARG A 577 53.81 31.36 -36.92
C ARG A 577 55.28 31.34 -37.28
N ARG A 578 56.19 31.06 -36.35
CA ARG A 578 57.62 30.91 -36.64
C ARG A 578 57.88 29.75 -37.60
N ALA A 579 57.28 28.58 -37.37
CA ALA A 579 57.44 27.43 -38.23
C ALA A 579 56.92 27.68 -39.66
N GLN A 580 55.90 28.51 -39.82
CA GLN A 580 55.42 28.97 -41.15
C GLN A 580 56.36 29.95 -41.83
N SER A 581 57.01 30.87 -41.06
CA SER A 581 57.97 31.83 -41.61
C SER A 581 59.29 31.18 -42.05
N ASP A 582 59.71 30.10 -41.40
CA ASP A 582 60.95 29.38 -41.66
C ASP A 582 60.81 28.30 -42.75
N ARG A 583 59.62 28.08 -43.31
CA ARG A 583 59.43 27.26 -44.50
C ARG A 583 60.09 27.93 -45.72
N PRO A 584 61.08 27.33 -46.42
CA PRO A 584 61.68 27.91 -47.61
C PRO A 584 60.55 28.19 -48.64
N LYS A 585 60.48 29.44 -49.12
CA LYS A 585 59.58 29.79 -50.25
C LYS A 585 59.94 28.85 -51.37
N ALA A 586 59.02 27.92 -51.70
CA ALA A 586 59.19 27.06 -52.88
C ALA A 586 59.52 27.96 -54.07
N SER A 587 60.74 27.84 -54.59
CA SER A 587 61.14 28.53 -55.80
C SER A 587 60.20 28.17 -56.93
N GLN A 588 59.45 29.18 -57.39
CA GLN A 588 58.69 29.16 -58.63
C GLN A 588 59.56 28.91 -59.81
#